data_471bbe925f9a6966259530e45daf1f35
#
_entry.id   471bbe925f9a6966259530e45daf1f35
#
_cell.length_a   1.000
_cell.length_b   1.000
_cell.length_c   1.000
_cell.angle_alpha   90.00
_cell.angle_beta   90.00
_cell.angle_gamma   90.00
#
_symmetry.space_group_name_H-M   'P 1'
#
loop_
_entity.id
_entity.type
_entity.pdbx_description
1 polymer ?
#
loop_
_entity_poly.entity_id
_entity_poly.type
_entity_poly.pdbx_seq_one_letter_code
_entity_poly.pdbx_strand_id
1 'polypeptide(L)'
;MFQVKKPNIDELKETLKLLLMFREEFSDVYPEADIGKVAITIQEHFDNGFISNAYLDGVLVGSVGAMETEWWFSKEKFLAETWLYILPKYRTFKIVRGLLKKMK
;
A
#
# COMPACT_ATOMS: atom_id res chain seq x y z
N MET A 1 15.53 12.66 1.69
CA MET A 1 15.26 12.10 3.01
C MET A 1 14.08 11.16 2.96
N PHE A 2 14.20 10.04 3.62
CA PHE A 2 13.17 9.00 3.67
C PHE A 2 12.10 9.32 4.72
N GLN A 3 10.82 9.25 4.32
CA GLN A 3 9.70 9.54 5.21
C GLN A 3 8.57 8.52 5.00
N VAL A 4 8.03 7.98 6.07
CA VAL A 4 6.85 7.10 6.03
C VAL A 4 5.69 7.82 6.70
N LYS A 5 4.57 7.97 5.99
CA LYS A 5 3.41 8.68 6.50
C LYS A 5 2.12 8.19 5.85
N LYS A 6 0.99 8.50 6.49
CA LYS A 6 -0.32 8.33 5.86
C LYS A 6 -0.43 9.36 4.73
N PRO A 7 -0.86 8.95 3.51
CA PRO A 7 -1.09 9.92 2.45
C PRO A 7 -2.31 10.79 2.74
N ASN A 8 -2.32 12.00 2.22
CA ASN A 8 -3.54 12.81 2.20
C ASN A 8 -4.34 12.44 0.95
N ILE A 9 -5.56 12.98 0.83
CA ILE A 9 -6.45 12.62 -0.27
C ILE A 9 -5.87 12.96 -1.64
N ASP A 10 -5.10 14.04 -1.73
CA ASP A 10 -4.50 14.47 -2.99
C ASP A 10 -3.37 13.55 -3.45
N GLU A 11 -2.78 12.79 -2.53
CA GLU A 11 -1.69 11.86 -2.81
C GLU A 11 -2.17 10.48 -3.25
N LEU A 12 -3.47 10.21 -3.21
CA LEU A 12 -4.01 8.90 -3.59
C LEU A 12 -3.80 8.58 -5.07
N LYS A 13 -3.72 9.60 -5.92
CA LYS A 13 -3.42 9.41 -7.34
C LYS A 13 -2.04 8.80 -7.55
N GLU A 14 -1.07 9.23 -6.74
CA GLU A 14 0.29 8.68 -6.81
C GLU A 14 0.31 7.23 -6.32
N THR A 15 -0.48 6.94 -5.28
CA THR A 15 -0.62 5.57 -4.78
C THR A 15 -1.20 4.66 -5.87
N LEU A 16 -2.21 5.14 -6.59
CA LEU A 16 -2.79 4.39 -7.71
C LEU A 16 -1.74 4.07 -8.76
N LYS A 17 -0.96 5.07 -9.16
CA LYS A 17 0.10 4.87 -10.16
C LYS A 17 1.12 3.84 -9.69
N LEU A 18 1.52 3.91 -8.43
CA LEU A 18 2.47 2.97 -7.86
C LEU A 18 1.94 1.53 -7.91
N LEU A 19 0.66 1.33 -7.55
CA LEU A 19 0.07 -0.01 -7.55
C LEU A 19 -0.16 -0.55 -8.96
N LEU A 20 -0.37 0.30 -9.94
CA LEU A 20 -0.40 -0.14 -11.34
C LEU A 20 0.98 -0.59 -11.82
N MET A 21 2.04 0.01 -11.32
CA MET A 21 3.41 -0.46 -11.57
C MET A 21 3.66 -1.82 -10.94
N PHE A 22 3.08 -2.07 -9.77
CA PHE A 22 3.12 -3.39 -9.13
C PHE A 22 2.55 -4.45 -10.10
N ARG A 23 1.35 -4.20 -10.61
CA ARG A 23 0.74 -5.15 -11.54
C ARG A 23 1.62 -5.36 -12.78
N GLU A 24 2.18 -4.30 -13.31
CA GLU A 24 3.04 -4.37 -14.49
C GLU A 24 4.30 -5.21 -14.24
N GLU A 25 4.91 -5.05 -13.08
CA GLU A 25 6.09 -5.85 -12.71
C GLU A 25 5.78 -7.34 -12.66
N PHE A 26 4.55 -7.70 -12.28
CA PHE A 26 4.13 -9.10 -12.14
C PHE A 26 3.11 -9.50 -13.22
N SER A 27 3.18 -8.89 -14.39
CA SER A 27 2.23 -9.12 -15.48
C SER A 27 2.15 -10.56 -15.97
N ASP A 28 3.22 -11.34 -15.79
CA ASP A 28 3.24 -12.75 -16.17
C ASP A 28 2.49 -13.65 -15.19
N VAL A 29 2.20 -13.15 -13.98
CA VAL A 29 1.63 -13.93 -12.90
C VAL A 29 0.18 -13.53 -12.61
N TYR A 30 -0.12 -12.25 -12.69
CA TYR A 30 -1.43 -11.72 -12.33
C TYR A 30 -2.22 -11.21 -13.54
N PRO A 31 -3.56 -11.27 -13.48
CA PRO A 31 -4.39 -10.73 -14.55
C PRO A 31 -4.25 -9.21 -14.67
N GLU A 32 -4.80 -8.67 -15.76
CA GLU A 32 -4.80 -7.24 -15.96
C GLU A 32 -5.52 -6.51 -14.82
N ALA A 33 -5.01 -5.33 -14.46
CA ALA A 33 -5.63 -4.51 -13.44
C ALA A 33 -6.84 -3.76 -14.00
N ASP A 34 -7.93 -3.78 -13.23
CA ASP A 34 -9.07 -2.91 -13.47
C ASP A 34 -8.79 -1.61 -12.69
N ILE A 35 -8.49 -0.54 -13.42
CA ILE A 35 -8.10 0.74 -12.81
C ILE A 35 -9.19 1.27 -11.87
N GLY A 36 -10.46 1.16 -12.29
CA GLY A 36 -11.58 1.60 -11.45
C GLY A 36 -11.67 0.82 -10.15
N LYS A 37 -11.47 -0.49 -10.21
CA LYS A 37 -11.48 -1.33 -9.02
C LYS A 37 -10.32 -1.02 -8.08
N VAL A 38 -9.12 -0.78 -8.63
CA VAL A 38 -7.95 -0.41 -7.82
C VAL A 38 -8.21 0.93 -7.15
N ALA A 39 -8.74 1.91 -7.87
CA ALA A 39 -9.03 3.22 -7.32
C ALA A 39 -10.05 3.15 -6.18
N ILE A 40 -11.11 2.36 -6.33
CA ILE A 40 -12.13 2.16 -5.29
C ILE A 40 -11.51 1.49 -4.06
N THR A 41 -10.68 0.48 -4.28
CA THR A 41 -9.99 -0.23 -3.19
C THR A 41 -9.11 0.73 -2.39
N ILE A 42 -8.35 1.57 -3.06
CA ILE A 42 -7.51 2.58 -2.39
C ILE A 42 -8.38 3.54 -1.57
N GLN A 43 -9.48 4.01 -2.14
CA GLN A 43 -10.39 4.93 -1.46
C GLN A 43 -10.99 4.29 -0.21
N GLU A 44 -11.41 3.02 -0.30
CA GLU A 44 -11.92 2.29 0.85
C GLU A 44 -10.89 2.17 1.96
N HIS A 45 -9.63 1.90 1.61
CA HIS A 45 -8.56 1.82 2.59
C HIS A 45 -8.26 3.17 3.21
N PHE A 46 -8.37 4.24 2.43
CA PHE A 46 -8.19 5.59 2.93
C PHE A 46 -9.29 5.96 3.94
N ASP A 47 -10.53 5.63 3.62
CA ASP A 47 -11.69 6.01 4.44
C ASP A 47 -11.89 5.11 5.67
N ASN A 48 -11.68 3.80 5.52
CA ASN A 48 -12.07 2.81 6.53
C ASN A 48 -10.95 1.88 6.97
N GLY A 49 -9.79 1.98 6.37
CA GLY A 49 -8.67 1.10 6.66
C GLY A 49 -7.41 1.87 6.98
N PHE A 50 -6.30 1.35 6.48
CA PHE A 50 -4.99 1.88 6.76
C PHE A 50 -4.17 1.95 5.48
N ILE A 51 -3.53 3.09 5.23
CA ILE A 51 -2.54 3.24 4.17
C ILE A 51 -1.33 3.95 4.75
N SER A 52 -0.14 3.40 4.49
CA SER A 52 1.11 4.06 4.81
C SER A 52 1.98 4.08 3.56
N ASN A 53 2.49 5.25 3.24
CA ASN A 53 3.32 5.46 2.05
C ASN A 53 4.73 5.88 2.45
N ALA A 54 5.71 5.41 1.68
CA ALA A 54 7.10 5.78 1.85
C ALA A 54 7.52 6.74 0.75
N TYR A 55 8.08 7.86 1.14
CA TYR A 55 8.56 8.91 0.23
C TYR A 55 10.05 9.08 0.40
N LEU A 56 10.76 9.24 -0.70
CA LEU A 56 12.18 9.59 -0.70
C LEU A 56 12.31 10.92 -1.44
N ASP A 57 12.72 11.96 -0.70
CA ASP A 57 12.82 13.32 -1.23
C ASP A 57 11.54 13.79 -1.95
N GLY A 58 10.39 13.48 -1.33
CA GLY A 58 9.08 13.87 -1.85
C GLY A 58 8.50 12.97 -2.93
N VAL A 59 9.22 11.93 -3.33
CA VAL A 59 8.76 10.99 -4.36
C VAL A 59 8.25 9.71 -3.71
N LEU A 60 7.07 9.27 -4.11
CA LEU A 60 6.48 8.03 -3.60
C LEU A 60 7.26 6.82 -4.13
N VAL A 61 7.80 6.01 -3.22
CA VAL A 61 8.60 4.84 -3.58
C VAL A 61 8.05 3.53 -3.03
N GLY A 62 7.10 3.58 -2.12
CA GLY A 62 6.49 2.38 -1.56
C GLY A 62 5.18 2.66 -0.86
N SER A 63 4.37 1.61 -0.69
CA SER A 63 3.07 1.72 -0.04
C SER A 63 2.66 0.40 0.59
N VAL A 64 1.95 0.47 1.70
CA VAL A 64 1.26 -0.67 2.29
C VAL A 64 -0.18 -0.26 2.56
N GLY A 65 -1.12 -1.15 2.26
CA GLY A 65 -2.52 -0.97 2.56
C GLY A 65 -3.04 -2.16 3.36
N ALA A 66 -3.87 -1.89 4.37
CA ALA A 66 -4.41 -2.93 5.23
C ALA A 66 -5.83 -2.58 5.67
N MET A 67 -6.60 -3.61 5.98
CA MET A 67 -7.96 -3.47 6.52
C MET A 67 -8.06 -4.27 7.80
N GLU A 68 -8.83 -3.76 8.76
CA GLU A 68 -9.12 -4.50 9.97
C GLU A 68 -10.10 -5.62 9.66
N THR A 69 -9.81 -6.82 10.14
CA THR A 69 -10.66 -7.98 9.96
C THR A 69 -10.58 -8.87 11.20
N GLU A 70 -11.48 -9.85 11.31
CA GLU A 70 -11.46 -10.80 12.40
C GLU A 70 -10.82 -12.10 11.94
N TRP A 71 -10.20 -12.82 12.91
CA TRP A 71 -9.78 -14.19 12.67
C TRP A 71 -11.02 -15.06 12.40
N TRP A 72 -10.90 -16.03 11.51
CA TRP A 72 -12.03 -16.90 11.19
C TRP A 72 -12.52 -17.71 12.41
N PHE A 73 -11.69 -17.83 13.44
CA PHE A 73 -11.98 -18.62 14.65
C PHE A 73 -12.11 -17.76 15.92
N SER A 74 -12.06 -16.45 15.81
CA SER A 74 -12.03 -15.57 16.98
C SER A 74 -12.68 -14.22 16.66
N LYS A 75 -13.17 -13.57 17.70
CA LYS A 75 -13.70 -12.19 17.56
C LYS A 75 -12.59 -11.14 17.65
N GLU A 76 -11.36 -11.55 17.92
CA GLU A 76 -10.24 -10.62 17.90
C GLU A 76 -10.00 -10.13 16.49
N LYS A 77 -9.63 -8.86 16.41
CA LYS A 77 -9.38 -8.20 15.12
C LYS A 77 -7.89 -8.04 14.88
N PHE A 78 -7.52 -8.00 13.62
CA PHE A 78 -6.15 -7.75 13.20
C PHE A 78 -6.15 -6.96 11.89
N LEU A 79 -5.01 -6.36 11.56
CA LEU A 79 -4.83 -5.66 10.28
C LEU A 79 -4.34 -6.67 9.25
N ALA A 80 -5.19 -6.94 8.25
CA ALA A 80 -4.82 -7.80 7.13
C ALA A 80 -4.25 -6.94 6.02
N GLU A 81 -3.03 -7.26 5.58
CA GLU A 81 -2.38 -6.56 4.49
C GLU A 81 -3.11 -6.85 3.17
N THR A 82 -3.48 -5.78 2.45
CA THR A 82 -4.05 -5.88 1.12
C THR A 82 -2.97 -5.77 0.06
N TRP A 83 -2.05 -4.82 0.24
CA TRP A 83 -0.89 -4.68 -0.64
C TRP A 83 0.33 -4.22 0.15
N LEU A 84 1.49 -4.65 -0.35
CA LEU A 84 2.78 -4.12 0.07
C LEU A 84 3.65 -4.09 -1.18
N TYR A 85 3.96 -2.91 -1.65
CA TYR A 85 4.79 -2.75 -2.84
C TYR A 85 5.79 -1.64 -2.67
N ILE A 86 7.01 -1.90 -3.09
CA ILE A 86 8.11 -0.94 -3.09
C ILE A 86 8.76 -1.04 -4.46
N LEU A 87 9.08 0.11 -5.07
CA LEU A 87 9.79 0.12 -6.34
C LEU A 87 11.09 -0.69 -6.22
N PRO A 88 11.42 -1.53 -7.20
CA PRO A 88 12.58 -2.42 -7.10
C PRO A 88 13.88 -1.73 -6.68
N LYS A 89 14.12 -0.54 -7.20
CA LYS A 89 15.30 0.26 -6.89
C LYS A 89 15.42 0.61 -5.41
N TYR A 90 14.30 0.64 -4.69
CA TYR A 90 14.24 1.11 -3.31
C TYR A 90 13.88 0.00 -2.32
N ARG A 91 13.96 -1.26 -2.71
CA ARG A 91 13.64 -2.40 -1.85
C ARG A 91 14.75 -2.67 -0.86
N THR A 92 14.80 -1.86 0.18
CA THR A 92 15.73 -2.06 1.29
C THR A 92 14.97 -2.49 2.53
N PHE A 93 15.65 -3.22 3.41
CA PHE A 93 15.06 -3.65 4.68
C PHE A 93 14.54 -2.48 5.49
N LYS A 94 15.24 -1.34 5.45
CA LYS A 94 14.87 -0.13 6.18
C LYS A 94 13.49 0.41 5.75
N ILE A 95 13.22 0.44 4.43
CA ILE A 95 11.95 0.94 3.90
C ILE A 95 10.82 -0.02 4.22
N VAL A 96 11.00 -1.32 4.00
CA VAL A 96 10.01 -2.35 4.34
C VAL A 96 9.66 -2.28 5.82
N ARG A 97 10.67 -2.22 6.68
CA ARG A 97 10.49 -2.14 8.11
C ARG A 97 9.73 -0.88 8.53
N GLY A 98 10.05 0.26 7.91
CA GLY A 98 9.37 1.52 8.17
C GLY A 98 7.89 1.47 7.86
N LEU A 99 7.53 0.88 6.70
CA LEU A 99 6.13 0.73 6.29
C LEU A 99 5.38 -0.19 7.24
N LEU A 100 5.94 -1.35 7.57
CA LEU A 100 5.28 -2.32 8.44
C LEU A 100 5.17 -1.81 9.88
N LYS A 101 6.13 -1.06 10.35
CA LYS A 101 6.11 -0.48 11.69
C LYS A 101 4.94 0.49 11.88
N LYS A 102 4.62 1.28 10.86
CA LYS A 102 3.49 2.21 10.90
C LYS A 102 2.14 1.51 10.94
N MET A 103 2.09 0.25 10.52
CA MET A 103 0.86 -0.53 10.47
C MET A 103 0.43 -1.04 11.86
N LYS A 104 1.27 -0.97 12.84
CA LYS A 104 0.98 -1.45 14.20
C LYS A 104 0.42 -0.37 15.11
#